data_4d30ee098f9203eb5971024f6ae5a0a5
#
_entry.id   4d30ee098f9203eb5971024f6ae5a0a5
#
_cell.length_a   1.000
_cell.length_b   1.000
_cell.length_c   1.000
_cell.angle_alpha   90.00
_cell.angle_beta   90.00
_cell.angle_gamma   90.00
#
_symmetry.space_group_name_H-M   'P 1'
#
loop_
_entity.id
_entity.type
_entity.pdbx_description
1 polymer ?
#
loop_
_entity_poly.entity_id
_entity_poly.type
_entity_poly.pdbx_seq_one_letter_code
_entity_poly.pdbx_strand_id
1 'polypeptide(L)'
;MTSERQKAANRANALHSTGPRTSEGKAAVRFNAFRHGILAQDAVLPGEDVDAFEDLWNRVRAEFSPVGPIEEFLVDRLVSDMWRRQRLERTETALMHSRVQALKADRLAIEMHSYEKTFGDFMKIPCHITEAAHSEAHEALARARYERDRDEVLLGCAFAKAADTFSELARYERSIERSFLRNLDELRQLQNKRKNRPSSSISDAVTLDANDTQ
;
A
#
# COMPACT_ATOMS: atom_id res chain seq x y z
N MET A 1 9.43 7.14 -26.57
CA MET A 1 8.55 6.50 -27.60
C MET A 1 8.77 5.01 -27.56
N THR A 2 7.70 4.21 -27.46
CA THR A 2 7.77 2.73 -27.43
C THR A 2 8.11 2.22 -28.83
N SER A 3 9.13 1.36 -28.96
CA SER A 3 9.54 0.82 -30.27
C SER A 3 8.46 -0.12 -30.84
N GLU A 4 8.39 -0.27 -32.18
CA GLU A 4 7.43 -1.16 -32.84
C GLU A 4 7.59 -2.62 -32.38
N ARG A 5 8.81 -3.04 -32.04
CA ARG A 5 9.11 -4.36 -31.48
C ARG A 5 8.45 -4.54 -30.10
N GLN A 6 8.45 -3.49 -29.28
CA GLN A 6 7.82 -3.49 -27.95
C GLN A 6 6.29 -3.47 -28.05
N LYS A 7 5.72 -2.77 -29.04
CA LYS A 7 4.28 -2.81 -29.34
C LYS A 7 3.84 -4.19 -29.82
N ALA A 8 4.62 -4.85 -30.65
CA ALA A 8 4.34 -6.22 -31.12
C ALA A 8 4.40 -7.23 -29.98
N ALA A 9 5.42 -7.15 -29.10
CA ALA A 9 5.53 -7.98 -27.90
C ALA A 9 4.35 -7.77 -26.96
N ASN A 10 3.94 -6.52 -26.72
CA ASN A 10 2.79 -6.19 -25.87
C ASN A 10 1.47 -6.72 -26.44
N ARG A 11 1.28 -6.71 -27.80
CA ARG A 11 0.11 -7.33 -28.43
C ARG A 11 0.11 -8.84 -28.25
N ALA A 12 1.25 -9.50 -28.44
CA ALA A 12 1.37 -10.95 -28.23
C ALA A 12 1.06 -11.32 -26.76
N ASN A 13 1.61 -10.58 -25.79
CA ASN A 13 1.33 -10.78 -24.38
C ASN A 13 -0.13 -10.52 -24.00
N ALA A 14 -0.79 -9.56 -24.65
CA ALA A 14 -2.21 -9.28 -24.43
C ALA A 14 -3.13 -10.45 -24.87
N LEU A 15 -2.72 -11.23 -25.86
CA LEU A 15 -3.46 -12.45 -26.30
C LEU A 15 -3.40 -13.56 -25.25
N HIS A 16 -2.33 -13.60 -24.44
CA HIS A 16 -2.13 -14.57 -23.36
C HIS A 16 -2.62 -14.05 -22.01
N SER A 17 -3.17 -12.83 -21.95
CA SER A 17 -3.67 -12.27 -20.71
C SER A 17 -4.91 -13.02 -20.24
N THR A 18 -4.89 -13.47 -18.99
CA THR A 18 -6.00 -14.15 -18.31
C THR A 18 -6.99 -13.18 -17.66
N GLY A 19 -6.88 -11.88 -17.97
CA GLY A 19 -7.77 -10.86 -17.45
C GLY A 19 -9.23 -11.06 -17.87
N PRO A 20 -10.21 -10.56 -17.08
CA PRO A 20 -11.62 -10.73 -17.34
C PRO A 20 -12.02 -10.06 -18.66
N ARG A 21 -12.73 -10.80 -19.52
CA ARG A 21 -13.19 -10.34 -20.83
C ARG A 21 -14.63 -9.88 -20.81
N THR A 22 -15.46 -10.36 -19.85
CA THR A 22 -16.86 -9.98 -19.70
C THR A 22 -17.03 -8.71 -18.88
N SER A 23 -18.16 -8.00 -19.05
CA SER A 23 -18.49 -6.80 -18.26
C SER A 23 -18.60 -7.09 -16.77
N GLU A 24 -19.21 -8.25 -16.42
CA GLU A 24 -19.35 -8.71 -15.04
C GLU A 24 -17.98 -9.07 -14.44
N GLY A 25 -17.11 -9.76 -15.20
CA GLY A 25 -15.77 -10.08 -14.78
C GLY A 25 -14.90 -8.82 -14.59
N LYS A 26 -15.05 -7.82 -15.48
CA LYS A 26 -14.39 -6.50 -15.32
C LYS A 26 -14.91 -5.75 -14.09
N ALA A 27 -16.22 -5.82 -13.82
CA ALA A 27 -16.82 -5.26 -12.61
C ALA A 27 -16.29 -5.95 -11.34
N ALA A 28 -16.21 -7.27 -11.33
CA ALA A 28 -15.69 -8.03 -10.20
C ALA A 28 -14.21 -7.69 -9.89
N VAL A 29 -13.36 -7.56 -10.94
CA VAL A 29 -11.94 -7.15 -10.77
C VAL A 29 -11.81 -5.68 -10.36
N ARG A 30 -12.70 -4.81 -10.84
CA ARG A 30 -12.80 -3.41 -10.38
C ARG A 30 -13.11 -3.34 -8.88
N PHE A 31 -13.98 -4.24 -8.39
CA PHE A 31 -14.28 -4.37 -6.96
C PHE A 31 -13.11 -4.94 -6.14
N ASN A 32 -12.22 -5.73 -6.72
CA ASN A 32 -11.02 -6.18 -6.02
C ASN A 32 -10.04 -5.03 -5.74
N ALA A 33 -9.89 -4.09 -6.67
CA ALA A 33 -9.15 -2.84 -6.44
C ALA A 33 -9.83 -1.95 -5.39
N PHE A 34 -11.17 -1.94 -5.37
CA PHE A 34 -11.99 -1.24 -4.38
C PHE A 34 -11.91 -1.90 -2.99
N ARG A 35 -11.77 -3.23 -2.93
CA ARG A 35 -11.71 -4.01 -1.67
C ARG A 35 -10.55 -3.60 -0.77
N HIS A 36 -9.45 -3.12 -1.35
CA HIS A 36 -8.29 -2.63 -0.61
C HIS A 36 -8.20 -1.10 -0.58
N GLY A 37 -9.03 -0.37 -1.33
CA GLY A 37 -9.09 1.08 -1.38
C GLY A 37 -7.82 1.81 -1.85
N ILE A 38 -6.75 1.05 -2.13
CA ILE A 38 -5.42 1.60 -2.42
C ILE A 38 -5.38 2.36 -3.76
N LEU A 39 -6.21 1.93 -4.74
CA LEU A 39 -6.34 2.55 -6.06
C LEU A 39 -7.74 3.15 -6.29
N ALA A 40 -8.51 3.41 -5.23
CA ALA A 40 -9.82 4.03 -5.35
C ALA A 40 -9.73 5.39 -6.07
N GLN A 41 -10.76 5.72 -6.84
CA GLN A 41 -10.86 7.03 -7.49
C GLN A 41 -11.04 8.15 -6.45
N ASP A 42 -11.75 7.83 -5.36
CA ASP A 42 -11.91 8.76 -4.23
C ASP A 42 -10.60 8.83 -3.43
N ALA A 43 -10.18 10.04 -3.15
CA ALA A 43 -8.96 10.27 -2.39
C ALA A 43 -9.07 9.73 -0.97
N VAL A 44 -10.22 9.90 -0.32
CA VAL A 44 -10.53 9.46 1.05
C VAL A 44 -11.60 8.38 1.01
N LEU A 45 -11.39 7.28 1.71
CA LEU A 45 -12.35 6.18 1.82
C LEU A 45 -13.22 6.33 3.08
N PRO A 46 -14.42 5.71 3.08
CA PRO A 46 -15.25 5.64 4.29
C PRO A 46 -14.44 5.04 5.46
N GLY A 47 -14.42 5.76 6.59
CA GLY A 47 -13.67 5.36 7.79
C GLY A 47 -12.24 5.88 7.87
N GLU A 48 -11.76 6.59 6.87
CA GLU A 48 -10.50 7.34 6.96
C GLU A 48 -10.71 8.71 7.59
N ASP A 49 -9.64 9.26 8.12
CA ASP A 49 -9.61 10.58 8.77
C ASP A 49 -9.58 11.69 7.69
N VAL A 50 -10.72 12.35 7.49
CA VAL A 50 -10.90 13.44 6.52
C VAL A 50 -10.08 14.66 6.95
N ASP A 51 -10.05 14.98 8.24
CA ASP A 51 -9.34 16.16 8.76
C ASP A 51 -7.83 16.01 8.51
N ALA A 52 -7.29 14.81 8.75
CA ALA A 52 -5.88 14.52 8.45
C ALA A 52 -5.56 14.60 6.94
N PHE A 53 -6.50 14.25 6.07
CA PHE A 53 -6.36 14.43 4.63
C PHE A 53 -6.35 15.90 4.24
N GLU A 54 -7.28 16.68 4.78
CA GLU A 54 -7.35 18.13 4.53
C GLU A 54 -6.11 18.86 5.05
N ASP A 55 -5.59 18.47 6.21
CA ASP A 55 -4.33 19.01 6.73
C ASP A 55 -3.14 18.70 5.81
N LEU A 56 -3.06 17.49 5.29
CA LEU A 56 -2.04 17.10 4.30
C LEU A 56 -2.18 17.96 3.04
N TRP A 57 -3.40 18.08 2.52
CA TRP A 57 -3.70 18.86 1.33
C TRP A 57 -3.31 20.33 1.49
N ASN A 58 -3.69 20.94 2.61
CA ASN A 58 -3.36 22.34 2.92
C ASN A 58 -1.84 22.57 2.99
N ARG A 59 -1.10 21.66 3.64
CA ARG A 59 0.38 21.77 3.76
C ARG A 59 1.06 21.68 2.39
N VAL A 60 0.68 20.68 1.58
CA VAL A 60 1.28 20.49 0.26
C VAL A 60 0.94 21.67 -0.68
N ARG A 61 -0.31 22.16 -0.62
CA ARG A 61 -0.73 23.33 -1.41
C ARG A 61 0.04 24.60 -1.00
N ALA A 62 0.27 24.79 0.29
CA ALA A 62 1.05 25.93 0.80
C ALA A 62 2.51 25.87 0.33
N GLU A 63 3.12 24.67 0.36
CA GLU A 63 4.52 24.46 -0.06
C GLU A 63 4.72 24.72 -1.56
N PHE A 64 3.87 24.17 -2.40
CA PHE A 64 4.02 24.34 -3.86
C PHE A 64 3.42 25.62 -4.40
N SER A 65 2.52 26.29 -3.67
CA SER A 65 1.87 27.54 -4.09
C SER A 65 1.44 27.53 -5.57
N PRO A 66 0.56 26.58 -5.96
CA PRO A 66 0.20 26.36 -7.35
C PRO A 66 -0.50 27.58 -7.95
N VAL A 67 -0.22 27.87 -9.22
CA VAL A 67 -0.83 28.97 -9.97
C VAL A 67 -1.50 28.41 -11.22
N GLY A 68 -2.81 28.56 -11.27
CA GLY A 68 -3.66 28.10 -12.37
C GLY A 68 -4.04 26.61 -12.28
N PRO A 69 -5.04 26.21 -13.07
CA PRO A 69 -5.74 24.94 -12.89
C PRO A 69 -4.86 23.70 -13.12
N ILE A 70 -3.80 23.81 -13.92
CA ILE A 70 -2.92 22.67 -14.21
C ILE A 70 -1.99 22.38 -13.03
N GLU A 71 -1.39 23.42 -12.44
CA GLU A 71 -0.54 23.26 -11.25
C GLU A 71 -1.39 22.81 -10.06
N GLU A 72 -2.61 23.33 -9.89
CA GLU A 72 -3.57 22.88 -8.87
C GLU A 72 -3.91 21.39 -9.03
N PHE A 73 -4.25 20.97 -10.24
CA PHE A 73 -4.53 19.55 -10.54
C PHE A 73 -3.35 18.64 -10.22
N LEU A 74 -2.12 19.06 -10.54
CA LEU A 74 -0.91 18.28 -10.22
C LEU A 74 -0.67 18.21 -8.71
N VAL A 75 -0.91 19.28 -7.96
CA VAL A 75 -0.84 19.28 -6.49
C VAL A 75 -1.87 18.34 -5.89
N ASP A 76 -3.11 18.37 -6.35
CA ASP A 76 -4.17 17.45 -5.88
C ASP A 76 -3.81 15.98 -6.17
N ARG A 77 -3.17 15.70 -7.31
CA ARG A 77 -2.66 14.37 -7.64
C ARG A 77 -1.53 13.94 -6.71
N LEU A 78 -0.59 14.84 -6.38
CA LEU A 78 0.48 14.56 -5.42
C LEU A 78 -0.07 14.23 -4.04
N VAL A 79 -1.03 15.01 -3.54
CA VAL A 79 -1.68 14.74 -2.26
C VAL A 79 -2.39 13.38 -2.26
N SER A 80 -3.11 13.08 -3.34
CA SER A 80 -3.78 11.78 -3.49
C SER A 80 -2.79 10.61 -3.49
N ASP A 81 -1.65 10.74 -4.16
CA ASP A 81 -0.61 9.72 -4.19
C ASP A 81 0.06 9.56 -2.81
N MET A 82 0.32 10.66 -2.08
CA MET A 82 0.83 10.64 -0.71
C MET A 82 -0.14 9.96 0.25
N TRP A 83 -1.44 10.28 0.16
CA TRP A 83 -2.47 9.67 0.99
C TRP A 83 -2.64 8.16 0.74
N ARG A 84 -2.60 7.76 -0.54
CA ARG A 84 -2.61 6.34 -0.94
C ARG A 84 -1.41 5.58 -0.41
N ARG A 85 -0.22 6.20 -0.40
CA ARG A 85 0.98 5.62 0.18
C ARG A 85 0.82 5.39 1.69
N GLN A 86 0.34 6.37 2.44
CA GLN A 86 0.08 6.21 3.88
C GLN A 86 -0.96 5.10 4.16
N ARG A 87 -1.99 5.00 3.32
CA ARG A 87 -2.98 3.92 3.39
C ARG A 87 -2.32 2.56 3.17
N LEU A 88 -1.43 2.45 2.19
CA LEU A 88 -0.70 1.23 1.90
C LEU A 88 0.13 0.78 3.09
N GLU A 89 0.90 1.68 3.70
CA GLU A 89 1.72 1.42 4.89
C GLU A 89 0.87 0.95 6.09
N ARG A 90 -0.28 1.59 6.31
CA ARG A 90 -1.25 1.15 7.35
C ARG A 90 -1.83 -0.22 7.04
N THR A 91 -2.15 -0.50 5.78
CA THR A 91 -2.70 -1.79 5.34
C THR A 91 -1.68 -2.91 5.52
N GLU A 92 -0.43 -2.67 5.15
CA GLU A 92 0.68 -3.60 5.34
C GLU A 92 0.87 -3.94 6.82
N THR A 93 0.95 -2.92 7.67
CA THR A 93 1.07 -3.07 9.13
C THR A 93 -0.11 -3.86 9.71
N ALA A 94 -1.34 -3.54 9.33
CA ALA A 94 -2.55 -4.23 9.78
C ALA A 94 -2.57 -5.70 9.32
N LEU A 95 -2.14 -5.97 8.10
CA LEU A 95 -2.04 -7.33 7.56
C LEU A 95 -1.02 -8.15 8.35
N MET A 96 0.17 -7.60 8.60
CA MET A 96 1.19 -8.28 9.40
C MET A 96 0.69 -8.56 10.81
N HIS A 97 0.10 -7.57 11.47
CA HIS A 97 -0.46 -7.75 12.80
C HIS A 97 -1.53 -8.86 12.83
N SER A 98 -2.48 -8.82 11.90
CA SER A 98 -3.53 -9.85 11.77
C SER A 98 -2.94 -11.25 11.56
N ARG A 99 -1.91 -11.39 10.73
CA ARG A 99 -1.25 -12.68 10.48
C ARG A 99 -0.50 -13.19 11.69
N VAL A 100 0.20 -12.33 12.42
CA VAL A 100 0.86 -12.69 13.68
C VAL A 100 -0.16 -13.17 14.72
N GLN A 101 -1.27 -12.46 14.87
CA GLN A 101 -2.34 -12.88 15.80
C GLN A 101 -2.96 -14.22 15.40
N ALA A 102 -3.21 -14.46 14.12
CA ALA A 102 -3.70 -15.74 13.61
C ALA A 102 -2.71 -16.88 13.93
N LEU A 103 -1.40 -16.66 13.74
CA LEU A 103 -0.38 -17.65 14.09
C LEU A 103 -0.31 -17.93 15.60
N LYS A 104 -0.46 -16.91 16.43
CA LYS A 104 -0.53 -17.07 17.89
C LYS A 104 -1.76 -17.91 18.28
N ALA A 105 -2.92 -17.62 17.69
CA ALA A 105 -4.15 -18.38 17.94
C ALA A 105 -4.04 -19.85 17.48
N ASP A 106 -3.51 -20.10 16.26
CA ASP A 106 -3.28 -21.46 15.74
C ASP A 106 -2.36 -22.27 16.67
N ARG A 107 -1.28 -21.66 17.16
CA ARG A 107 -0.35 -22.30 18.09
C ARG A 107 -1.01 -22.64 19.43
N LEU A 108 -1.76 -21.70 19.99
CA LEU A 108 -2.50 -21.93 21.23
C LEU A 108 -3.49 -23.09 21.07
N ALA A 109 -4.22 -23.16 19.95
CA ALA A 109 -5.14 -24.26 19.67
C ALA A 109 -4.42 -25.62 19.61
N ILE A 110 -3.25 -25.69 18.95
CA ILE A 110 -2.43 -26.89 18.87
C ILE A 110 -1.94 -27.30 20.28
N GLU A 111 -1.51 -26.33 21.10
CA GLU A 111 -1.07 -26.60 22.48
C GLU A 111 -2.20 -27.14 23.35
N MET A 112 -3.37 -26.55 23.26
CA MET A 112 -4.57 -27.01 23.99
C MET A 112 -4.92 -28.45 23.61
N HIS A 113 -4.95 -28.74 22.32
CA HIS A 113 -5.24 -30.10 21.85
C HIS A 113 -4.16 -31.11 22.26
N SER A 114 -2.89 -30.72 22.20
CA SER A 114 -1.76 -31.55 22.66
C SER A 114 -1.84 -31.82 24.16
N TYR A 115 -2.21 -30.80 24.95
CA TYR A 115 -2.39 -30.96 26.42
C TYR A 115 -3.52 -31.93 26.75
N GLU A 116 -4.69 -31.79 26.13
CA GLU A 116 -5.81 -32.69 26.27
C GLU A 116 -5.45 -34.15 25.99
N LYS A 117 -4.74 -34.38 24.88
CA LYS A 117 -4.26 -35.69 24.49
C LYS A 117 -3.28 -36.28 25.52
N THR A 118 -2.28 -35.48 25.92
CA THR A 118 -1.25 -35.91 26.87
C THR A 118 -1.84 -36.18 28.25
N PHE A 119 -2.79 -35.37 28.69
CA PHE A 119 -3.50 -35.57 29.97
C PHE A 119 -4.36 -36.84 29.95
N GLY A 120 -5.04 -37.09 28.84
CA GLY A 120 -5.81 -38.33 28.63
C GLY A 120 -4.94 -39.59 28.63
N ASP A 121 -3.74 -39.51 28.07
CA ASP A 121 -2.76 -40.61 28.05
C ASP A 121 -2.04 -40.76 29.40
N PHE A 122 -1.75 -39.66 30.10
CA PHE A 122 -1.15 -39.66 31.46
C PHE A 122 -2.03 -40.39 32.49
N MET A 123 -3.35 -40.25 32.40
CA MET A 123 -4.28 -40.97 33.25
C MET A 123 -4.25 -42.50 33.04
N LYS A 124 -3.56 -42.98 31.99
CA LYS A 124 -3.42 -44.39 31.67
C LYS A 124 -2.05 -44.99 32.06
N ILE A 125 -1.06 -44.18 32.46
CA ILE A 125 0.33 -44.59 32.73
C ILE A 125 0.54 -44.93 34.22
N PRO A 126 1.12 -46.11 34.58
CA PRO A 126 1.50 -46.39 35.98
C PRO A 126 2.68 -45.52 36.43
N CYS A 127 2.65 -45.14 37.67
CA CYS A 127 3.41 -44.11 38.40
C CYS A 127 4.91 -44.44 38.62
N HIS A 128 5.75 -44.63 37.58
CA HIS A 128 7.20 -44.93 37.76
C HIS A 128 8.20 -44.10 36.94
N ILE A 129 7.82 -42.94 36.42
CA ILE A 129 8.78 -42.08 35.74
C ILE A 129 9.39 -41.12 36.77
N THR A 130 10.73 -41.14 36.87
CA THR A 130 11.52 -40.32 37.81
C THR A 130 11.28 -38.85 37.57
N GLU A 131 11.02 -38.08 38.63
CA GLU A 131 10.76 -36.60 38.61
C GLU A 131 11.85 -35.81 37.87
N ALA A 132 13.13 -36.28 37.90
CA ALA A 132 14.24 -35.61 37.23
C ALA A 132 14.13 -35.61 35.70
N ALA A 133 13.80 -36.76 35.10
CA ALA A 133 13.63 -36.86 33.65
C ALA A 133 12.44 -36.02 33.13
N HIS A 134 11.40 -35.89 33.96
CA HIS A 134 10.23 -35.06 33.67
C HIS A 134 10.57 -33.56 33.72
N SER A 135 11.42 -33.14 34.68
CA SER A 135 11.85 -31.74 34.80
C SER A 135 12.71 -31.30 33.62
N GLU A 136 13.68 -32.12 33.20
CA GLU A 136 14.60 -31.81 32.10
C GLU A 136 13.88 -31.73 30.74
N ALA A 137 12.97 -32.66 30.50
CA ALA A 137 12.13 -32.64 29.29
C ALA A 137 11.17 -31.42 29.25
N HIS A 138 10.63 -31.04 30.40
CA HIS A 138 9.77 -29.88 30.53
C HIS A 138 10.51 -28.57 30.31
N GLU A 139 11.73 -28.44 30.85
CA GLU A 139 12.59 -27.27 30.61
C GLU A 139 13.03 -27.16 29.12
N ALA A 140 13.42 -28.28 28.50
CA ALA A 140 13.78 -28.33 27.10
C ALA A 140 12.60 -27.90 26.20
N LEU A 141 11.39 -28.39 26.52
CA LEU A 141 10.16 -28.01 25.83
C LEU A 141 9.83 -26.51 26.04
N ALA A 142 10.00 -25.99 27.24
CA ALA A 142 9.78 -24.59 27.54
C ALA A 142 10.75 -23.67 26.77
N ARG A 143 12.02 -24.04 26.69
CA ARG A 143 13.03 -23.32 25.86
C ARG A 143 12.69 -23.35 24.39
N ALA A 144 12.34 -24.52 23.85
CA ALA A 144 11.93 -24.66 22.45
C ALA A 144 10.67 -23.84 22.11
N ARG A 145 9.72 -23.76 23.04
CA ARG A 145 8.54 -22.90 22.91
C ARG A 145 8.90 -21.44 22.91
N TYR A 146 9.75 -20.98 23.83
CA TYR A 146 10.22 -19.60 23.91
C TYR A 146 10.90 -19.15 22.63
N GLU A 147 11.85 -19.95 22.10
CA GLU A 147 12.54 -19.64 20.83
C GLU A 147 11.57 -19.61 19.63
N ARG A 148 10.64 -20.56 19.57
CA ARG A 148 9.63 -20.62 18.51
C ARG A 148 8.68 -19.42 18.54
N ASP A 149 8.35 -18.92 19.73
CA ASP A 149 7.35 -17.86 19.94
C ASP A 149 7.95 -16.46 19.99
N ARG A 150 9.25 -16.33 19.70
CA ARG A 150 9.87 -15.02 19.50
C ARG A 150 9.14 -14.25 18.43
N ASP A 151 8.91 -12.96 18.67
CA ASP A 151 8.17 -12.08 17.74
C ASP A 151 8.82 -12.03 16.36
N GLU A 152 10.14 -12.11 16.26
CA GLU A 152 10.86 -12.16 14.99
C GLU A 152 10.55 -13.41 14.16
N VAL A 153 10.45 -14.59 14.81
CA VAL A 153 10.09 -15.85 14.15
C VAL A 153 8.63 -15.79 13.69
N LEU A 154 7.75 -15.26 14.51
CA LEU A 154 6.34 -15.07 14.17
C LEU A 154 6.18 -14.11 12.99
N LEU A 155 6.92 -12.99 12.98
CA LEU A 155 6.94 -12.05 11.86
C LEU A 155 7.41 -12.71 10.56
N GLY A 156 8.52 -13.46 10.62
CA GLY A 156 9.03 -14.20 9.45
C GLY A 156 8.02 -15.21 8.90
N CYS A 157 7.38 -15.98 9.78
CA CYS A 157 6.32 -16.93 9.40
C CYS A 157 5.08 -16.21 8.83
N ALA A 158 4.68 -15.08 9.40
CA ALA A 158 3.56 -14.28 8.93
C ALA A 158 3.83 -13.74 7.52
N PHE A 159 5.05 -13.22 7.29
CA PHE A 159 5.49 -12.74 5.99
C PHE A 159 5.48 -13.87 4.95
N ALA A 160 6.08 -15.03 5.26
CA ALA A 160 6.11 -16.16 4.34
C ALA A 160 4.72 -16.64 3.93
N LYS A 161 3.76 -16.68 4.88
CA LYS A 161 2.36 -17.06 4.61
C LYS A 161 1.58 -16.01 3.80
N ALA A 162 2.04 -14.77 3.76
CA ALA A 162 1.38 -13.66 3.07
C ALA A 162 2.17 -13.15 1.85
N ALA A 163 3.17 -13.89 1.37
CA ALA A 163 4.11 -13.47 0.33
C ALA A 163 3.41 -12.97 -0.95
N ASP A 164 2.34 -13.64 -1.41
CA ASP A 164 1.58 -13.22 -2.59
C ASP A 164 0.90 -11.86 -2.37
N THR A 165 0.30 -11.67 -1.20
CA THR A 165 -0.34 -10.39 -0.85
C THR A 165 0.69 -9.26 -0.75
N PHE A 166 1.86 -9.51 -0.16
CA PHE A 166 2.95 -8.52 -0.13
C PHE A 166 3.50 -8.21 -1.52
N SER A 167 3.57 -9.20 -2.40
CA SER A 167 3.95 -8.97 -3.80
C SER A 167 2.94 -8.07 -4.54
N GLU A 168 1.66 -8.17 -4.21
CA GLU A 168 0.63 -7.28 -4.73
C GLU A 168 0.76 -5.87 -4.16
N LEU A 169 0.94 -5.72 -2.85
CA LEU A 169 1.16 -4.43 -2.20
C LEU A 169 2.39 -3.72 -2.78
N ALA A 170 3.50 -4.43 -2.98
CA ALA A 170 4.71 -3.90 -3.60
C ALA A 170 4.51 -3.46 -5.06
N ARG A 171 3.58 -4.05 -5.80
CA ARG A 171 3.19 -3.57 -7.14
C ARG A 171 2.41 -2.27 -7.08
N TYR A 172 1.49 -2.15 -6.10
CA TYR A 172 0.75 -0.91 -5.87
C TYR A 172 1.68 0.22 -5.43
N GLU A 173 2.59 -0.06 -4.50
CA GLU A 173 3.61 0.91 -4.05
C GLU A 173 4.40 1.48 -5.22
N ARG A 174 4.97 0.62 -6.06
CA ARG A 174 5.72 1.04 -7.25
C ARG A 174 4.87 1.84 -8.25
N SER A 175 3.56 1.57 -8.32
CA SER A 175 2.64 2.32 -9.19
C SER A 175 2.39 3.72 -8.64
N ILE A 176 2.14 3.83 -7.33
CA ILE A 176 1.92 5.10 -6.64
C ILE A 176 3.18 5.96 -6.72
N GLU A 177 4.35 5.37 -6.42
CA GLU A 177 5.63 6.08 -6.46
C GLU A 177 5.94 6.63 -7.87
N ARG A 178 5.73 5.84 -8.92
CA ARG A 178 5.91 6.31 -10.30
C ARG A 178 4.94 7.43 -10.67
N SER A 179 3.69 7.37 -10.20
CA SER A 179 2.72 8.43 -10.39
C SER A 179 3.17 9.70 -9.68
N PHE A 180 3.55 9.59 -8.42
CA PHE A 180 4.04 10.70 -7.60
C PHE A 180 5.24 11.40 -8.23
N LEU A 181 6.29 10.64 -8.58
CA LEU A 181 7.51 11.21 -9.18
C LEU A 181 7.23 11.92 -10.50
N ARG A 182 6.37 11.35 -11.35
CA ARG A 182 5.98 11.96 -12.62
C ARG A 182 5.24 13.28 -12.39
N ASN A 183 4.23 13.28 -11.53
CA ASN A 183 3.43 14.47 -11.24
C ASN A 183 4.30 15.58 -10.61
N LEU A 184 5.25 15.21 -9.74
CA LEU A 184 6.20 16.12 -9.13
C LEU A 184 7.16 16.74 -10.16
N ASP A 185 7.66 15.94 -11.09
CA ASP A 185 8.54 16.43 -12.15
C ASP A 185 7.80 17.37 -13.11
N GLU A 186 6.59 17.01 -13.53
CA GLU A 186 5.75 17.89 -14.35
C GLU A 186 5.44 19.23 -13.65
N LEU A 187 5.10 19.18 -12.36
CA LEU A 187 4.83 20.40 -11.58
C LEU A 187 6.07 21.30 -11.50
N ARG A 188 7.23 20.73 -11.20
CA ARG A 188 8.50 21.47 -11.15
C ARG A 188 8.86 22.08 -12.49
N GLN A 189 8.66 21.38 -13.59
CA GLN A 189 8.91 21.87 -14.94
C GLN A 189 8.00 23.06 -15.26
N LEU A 190 6.70 23.00 -14.92
CA LEU A 190 5.77 24.10 -15.14
C LEU A 190 6.14 25.32 -14.31
N GLN A 191 6.46 25.12 -13.03
CA GLN A 191 6.88 26.21 -12.16
C GLN A 191 8.19 26.86 -12.61
N ASN A 192 9.16 26.09 -13.06
CA ASN A 192 10.41 26.61 -13.61
C ASN A 192 10.17 27.41 -14.90
N LYS A 193 9.33 26.92 -15.83
CA LYS A 193 8.93 27.65 -17.02
C LYS A 193 8.25 28.98 -16.67
N ARG A 194 7.39 28.98 -15.65
CA ARG A 194 6.73 30.18 -15.17
C ARG A 194 7.73 31.20 -14.60
N LYS A 195 8.68 30.76 -13.76
CA LYS A 195 9.73 31.61 -13.18
C LYS A 195 10.65 32.21 -14.23
N ASN A 196 10.93 31.47 -15.30
CA ASN A 196 11.84 31.86 -16.37
C ASN A 196 11.13 32.60 -17.52
N ARG A 197 9.82 32.85 -17.45
CA ARG A 197 9.09 33.63 -18.45
C ARG A 197 9.43 35.09 -18.25
N PRO A 198 10.06 35.78 -19.26
CA PRO A 198 10.35 37.21 -19.14
C PRO A 198 9.04 37.97 -18.99
N SER A 199 9.02 38.97 -18.10
CA SER A 199 7.87 39.84 -17.80
C SER A 199 7.50 40.83 -18.92
N SER A 200 7.84 40.55 -20.15
CA SER A 200 7.60 41.39 -21.33
C SER A 200 6.46 40.83 -22.16
N SER A 201 5.24 41.24 -21.90
CA SER A 201 4.15 41.33 -22.92
C SER A 201 2.81 41.86 -22.38
N ILE A 202 2.79 42.77 -21.41
CA ILE A 202 1.52 43.43 -21.00
C ILE A 202 1.57 44.97 -21.24
N SER A 203 2.65 45.52 -21.80
CA SER A 203 2.75 46.98 -22.03
C SER A 203 2.34 47.45 -23.44
N ASP A 204 2.13 46.55 -24.41
CA ASP A 204 1.93 46.99 -25.80
C ASP A 204 0.48 46.85 -26.32
N ALA A 205 -0.50 46.61 -25.46
CA ALA A 205 -1.89 46.43 -25.91
C ALA A 205 -2.83 47.57 -25.51
N VAL A 206 -2.35 48.69 -24.98
CA VAL A 206 -3.23 49.83 -24.51
C VAL A 206 -2.95 51.17 -25.20
N THR A 207 -2.24 51.20 -26.31
CA THR A 207 -2.03 52.46 -27.07
C THR A 207 -2.39 52.37 -28.56
N LEU A 208 -3.56 51.87 -28.88
CA LEU A 208 -4.18 52.07 -30.20
C LEU A 208 -5.70 52.16 -29.95
N ASP A 209 -6.21 53.35 -29.70
CA ASP A 209 -7.53 53.82 -30.09
C ASP A 209 -7.83 55.16 -29.32
N ALA A 210 -7.12 56.20 -29.72
CA ALA A 210 -7.53 57.59 -29.37
C ALA A 210 -7.01 58.57 -30.42
N ASN A 211 -7.35 58.37 -31.68
CA ASN A 211 -7.31 59.44 -32.68
C ASN A 211 -8.00 58.96 -33.98
N ASP A 212 -9.33 59.05 -34.00
CA ASP A 212 -10.09 59.30 -35.19
C ASP A 212 -11.49 59.80 -34.79
N THR A 213 -11.58 61.13 -34.51
CA THR A 213 -12.81 61.89 -34.63
C THR A 213 -12.47 63.34 -34.92
N GLN A 214 -12.29 63.66 -36.18
CA GLN A 214 -12.66 64.96 -36.76
C GLN A 214 -13.17 64.77 -38.18
#